data_0686a54d8dcb1c1d9eba2042ab0e0c60
#
_entry.id   0686a54d8dcb1c1d9eba2042ab0e0c60
#
_cell.length_a   1.000
_cell.length_b   1.000
_cell.length_c   1.000
_cell.angle_alpha   90.00
_cell.angle_beta   90.00
_cell.angle_gamma   90.00
#
_symmetry.space_group_name_H-M   'P 1'
#
loop_
_entity.id
_entity.type
_entity.pdbx_description
1 polymer ?
#
loop_
_entity_poly.entity_id
_entity_poly.type
_entity_poly.pdbx_seq_one_letter_code
_entity_poly.pdbx_strand_id
1 'polypeptide(L)'
;MPDLDGLSTSELYKRFDQPREVPIQRVDGKPGEPHAPPHAIYPMALSIPADEVHDPEIIISDKRTSFIVPQTPSPTLCTPALYSPPEDFFNEPITHSTAADIWTLGVNLYEVLGERPLFETFAWDGDDIIAEMINSLGQPPTRWWNSWVKRSEFFEEDGSWVADFRRISTPVFGRLHQRLWDMGRGETEQTCEWDVAGGELRALEDLLRAMMTFEPPGRPTADQLLRYEYMVKWAFPAWERQKMQESTHPADKEH
;
A
#
# COMPACT_ATOMS: atom_id res chain seq x y z
N MET A 1 13.36 -11.80 2.03
CA MET A 1 13.99 -11.80 0.67
C MET A 1 14.54 -13.19 0.41
N PRO A 2 14.55 -13.69 -0.84
CA PRO A 2 15.26 -14.90 -1.12
C PRO A 2 16.74 -14.71 -0.77
N ASP A 3 17.35 -15.75 -0.26
CA ASP A 3 18.80 -15.73 -0.05
C ASP A 3 19.48 -15.66 -1.43
N LEU A 4 20.08 -14.53 -1.70
CA LEU A 4 20.84 -14.28 -2.93
C LEU A 4 22.34 -14.39 -2.69
N ASP A 5 22.76 -14.61 -1.44
CA ASP A 5 24.15 -14.73 -1.06
C ASP A 5 24.72 -16.03 -1.67
N GLY A 6 25.84 -15.89 -2.34
CA GLY A 6 26.51 -17.00 -2.99
C GLY A 6 26.05 -17.31 -4.42
N LEU A 7 25.00 -16.68 -4.94
CA LEU A 7 24.62 -16.85 -6.35
C LEU A 7 25.54 -16.04 -7.26
N SER A 8 26.04 -16.69 -8.31
CA SER A 8 26.73 -15.98 -9.39
C SER A 8 25.74 -15.15 -10.21
N THR A 9 26.23 -14.11 -10.91
CA THR A 9 25.41 -13.32 -11.83
C THR A 9 24.65 -14.17 -12.85
N SER A 10 25.29 -15.25 -13.33
CA SER A 10 24.67 -16.18 -14.28
C SER A 10 23.49 -16.93 -13.67
N GLU A 11 23.60 -17.34 -12.42
CA GLU A 11 22.53 -18.02 -11.70
C GLU A 11 21.38 -17.07 -11.37
N LEU A 12 21.69 -15.82 -10.98
CA LEU A 12 20.69 -14.78 -10.80
C LEU A 12 19.88 -14.55 -12.09
N TYR A 13 20.58 -14.41 -13.23
CA TYR A 13 19.89 -14.20 -14.51
C TYR A 13 19.09 -15.42 -14.97
N LYS A 14 19.53 -16.62 -14.62
CA LYS A 14 18.79 -17.84 -14.90
C LYS A 14 17.52 -17.97 -14.06
N ARG A 15 17.55 -17.48 -12.83
CA ARG A 15 16.43 -17.57 -11.87
C ARG A 15 15.42 -16.43 -12.03
N PHE A 16 15.89 -15.22 -12.34
CA PHE A 16 15.09 -13.98 -12.31
C PHE A 16 15.10 -13.21 -13.63
N ASP A 17 15.52 -13.85 -14.73
CA ASP A 17 15.73 -13.24 -16.04
C ASP A 17 16.86 -12.18 -16.08
N GLN A 18 17.27 -11.83 -17.30
CA GLN A 18 18.24 -10.77 -17.50
C GLN A 18 17.62 -9.41 -17.27
N PRO A 19 18.35 -8.44 -16.67
CA PRO A 19 17.84 -7.11 -16.51
C PRO A 19 17.52 -6.49 -17.87
N ARG A 20 16.34 -5.89 -17.98
CA ARG A 20 15.93 -5.16 -19.18
C ARG A 20 16.66 -3.82 -19.23
N GLU A 21 17.54 -3.67 -20.20
CA GLU A 21 18.23 -2.40 -20.47
C GLU A 21 17.49 -1.59 -21.52
N VAL A 22 17.40 -0.29 -21.30
CA VAL A 22 16.83 0.66 -22.27
C VAL A 22 17.83 1.77 -22.50
N PRO A 23 18.19 2.07 -23.77
CA PRO A 23 19.11 3.15 -24.05
C PRO A 23 18.54 4.50 -23.64
N ILE A 24 19.34 5.30 -22.94
CA ILE A 24 18.97 6.65 -22.55
C ILE A 24 19.20 7.56 -23.75
N GLN A 25 18.16 8.32 -24.13
CA GLN A 25 18.21 9.34 -25.15
C GLN A 25 17.86 10.69 -24.55
N ARG A 26 18.59 11.72 -24.97
CA ARG A 26 18.25 13.10 -24.58
C ARG A 26 16.96 13.53 -25.28
N VAL A 27 16.12 14.25 -24.56
CA VAL A 27 14.85 14.78 -25.09
C VAL A 27 15.10 15.77 -26.22
N ASP A 28 16.24 16.48 -26.20
CA ASP A 28 16.64 17.45 -27.22
C ASP A 28 17.35 16.84 -28.46
N GLY A 29 17.45 15.50 -28.51
CA GLY A 29 18.04 14.73 -29.60
C GLY A 29 19.56 14.88 -29.74
N LYS A 30 20.25 15.59 -28.85
CA LYS A 30 21.71 15.72 -28.87
C LYS A 30 22.41 14.45 -28.32
N PRO A 31 23.69 14.26 -28.66
CA PRO A 31 24.46 13.19 -28.06
C PRO A 31 24.49 13.27 -26.53
N GLY A 32 24.52 12.13 -25.87
CA GLY A 32 24.65 12.04 -24.41
C GLY A 32 25.93 12.74 -23.92
N GLU A 33 25.86 13.29 -22.71
CA GLU A 33 27.07 13.85 -22.07
C GLU A 33 28.03 12.75 -21.64
N PRO A 34 29.35 13.02 -21.55
CA PRO A 34 30.35 12.00 -21.27
C PRO A 34 30.13 11.23 -19.95
N HIS A 35 29.39 11.82 -19.03
CA HIS A 35 29.10 11.23 -17.71
C HIS A 35 27.65 10.71 -17.58
N ALA A 36 26.83 10.82 -18.62
CA ALA A 36 25.49 10.26 -18.61
C ALA A 36 25.57 8.73 -18.80
N PRO A 37 24.83 7.93 -17.99
CA PRO A 37 24.79 6.50 -18.21
C PRO A 37 24.18 6.19 -19.59
N PRO A 38 24.75 5.24 -20.36
CA PRO A 38 24.25 4.91 -21.69
C PRO A 38 22.91 4.20 -21.69
N HIS A 39 22.59 3.52 -20.58
CA HIS A 39 21.37 2.73 -20.42
C HIS A 39 20.73 2.96 -19.05
N ALA A 40 19.42 2.88 -19.00
CA ALA A 40 18.65 2.68 -17.79
C ALA A 40 18.34 1.19 -17.63
N ILE A 41 18.36 0.70 -16.40
CA ILE A 41 18.06 -0.68 -16.07
C ILE A 41 16.72 -0.69 -15.35
N TYR A 42 15.76 -1.47 -15.87
CA TYR A 42 14.51 -1.69 -15.15
C TYR A 42 14.76 -2.51 -13.89
N PRO A 43 14.10 -2.20 -12.77
CA PRO A 43 14.16 -3.04 -11.59
C PRO A 43 13.77 -4.48 -11.92
N MET A 44 14.49 -5.42 -11.35
CA MET A 44 14.15 -6.84 -11.47
C MET A 44 12.86 -7.11 -10.68
N ALA A 45 11.87 -7.69 -11.34
CA ALA A 45 10.67 -8.15 -10.67
C ALA A 45 10.96 -9.48 -9.97
N LEU A 46 11.03 -9.46 -8.65
CA LEU A 46 11.13 -10.67 -7.83
C LEU A 46 9.70 -11.16 -7.54
N SER A 47 9.14 -11.94 -8.46
CA SER A 47 7.86 -12.61 -8.22
C SER A 47 8.13 -13.92 -7.50
N ILE A 48 8.01 -13.90 -6.18
CA ILE A 48 8.17 -15.09 -5.34
C ILE A 48 6.85 -15.28 -4.60
N PRO A 49 6.24 -16.47 -4.67
CA PRO A 49 5.07 -16.79 -3.87
C PRO A 49 5.33 -16.54 -2.38
N ALA A 50 4.34 -16.04 -1.65
CA ALA A 50 4.49 -15.68 -0.24
C ALA A 50 4.85 -16.88 0.64
N ASP A 51 4.42 -18.08 0.27
CA ASP A 51 4.73 -19.35 0.95
C ASP A 51 6.17 -19.85 0.69
N GLU A 52 6.86 -19.29 -0.30
CA GLU A 52 8.28 -19.55 -0.57
C GLU A 52 9.23 -18.57 0.15
N VAL A 53 8.70 -17.58 0.87
CA VAL A 53 9.51 -16.63 1.64
C VAL A 53 9.98 -17.30 2.93
N HIS A 54 11.25 -17.65 3.00
CA HIS A 54 11.83 -18.36 4.14
C HIS A 54 11.96 -17.51 5.40
N ASP A 55 12.12 -16.20 5.28
CA ASP A 55 12.28 -15.29 6.40
C ASP A 55 11.19 -14.20 6.34
N PRO A 56 10.19 -14.26 7.23
CA PRO A 56 9.11 -13.29 7.29
C PRO A 56 9.52 -11.98 7.98
N GLU A 57 10.76 -11.84 8.44
CA GLU A 57 11.20 -10.61 9.10
C GLU A 57 11.19 -9.42 8.16
N ILE A 58 10.49 -8.38 8.56
CA ILE A 58 10.38 -7.14 7.81
C ILE A 58 11.45 -6.17 8.27
N ILE A 59 12.20 -5.62 7.32
CA ILE A 59 13.19 -4.58 7.58
C ILE A 59 12.64 -3.24 7.09
N ILE A 60 12.54 -2.27 8.00
CA ILE A 60 12.23 -0.88 7.63
C ILE A 60 13.50 -0.26 7.05
N SER A 61 13.46 0.04 5.75
CA SER A 61 14.58 0.61 4.99
C SER A 61 14.25 2.03 4.48
N ASP A 62 15.20 2.63 3.75
CA ASP A 62 15.07 3.94 3.09
C ASP A 62 14.64 5.07 4.03
N LYS A 63 15.39 5.26 5.11
CA LYS A 63 15.09 6.25 6.16
C LYS A 63 15.50 7.69 5.79
N ARG A 64 15.80 7.98 4.52
CA ARG A 64 16.37 9.29 4.12
C ARG A 64 15.43 10.47 4.43
N THR A 65 14.13 10.28 4.32
CA THR A 65 13.10 11.28 4.61
C THR A 65 12.53 11.20 6.03
N SER A 66 13.09 10.33 6.87
CA SER A 66 12.68 10.19 8.26
C SER A 66 13.06 11.43 9.09
N PHE A 67 12.25 11.76 10.07
CA PHE A 67 12.49 12.88 10.98
C PHE A 67 12.15 12.50 12.43
N ILE A 68 12.72 13.27 13.36
CA ILE A 68 12.44 13.09 14.79
C ILE A 68 11.23 13.97 15.15
N VAL A 69 10.11 13.35 15.47
CA VAL A 69 8.81 14.00 15.71
C VAL A 69 8.88 15.23 16.62
N PRO A 70 9.52 15.20 17.81
CA PRO A 70 9.60 16.37 18.67
C PRO A 70 10.38 17.55 18.09
N GLN A 71 11.23 17.29 17.08
CA GLN A 71 12.10 18.30 16.47
C GLN A 71 11.53 18.88 15.17
N THR A 72 10.52 18.22 14.59
CA THR A 72 9.92 18.61 13.31
C THR A 72 8.40 18.68 13.48
N PRO A 73 7.86 19.80 13.96
CA PRO A 73 6.46 19.90 14.35
C PRO A 73 5.46 19.84 13.19
N SER A 74 5.89 20.14 11.98
CA SER A 74 5.04 20.08 10.77
C SER A 74 5.90 19.70 9.57
N PRO A 75 6.24 18.40 9.43
CA PRO A 75 7.08 17.95 8.33
C PRO A 75 6.33 18.04 6.98
N THR A 76 7.11 18.22 5.91
CA THR A 76 6.62 17.94 4.56
C THR A 76 6.76 16.45 4.30
N LEU A 77 5.67 15.80 3.94
CA LEU A 77 5.69 14.39 3.58
C LEU A 77 6.28 14.22 2.18
N CYS A 78 7.12 13.20 2.03
CA CYS A 78 7.65 12.78 0.72
C CYS A 78 7.06 11.43 0.31
N THR A 79 5.89 11.11 0.82
CA THR A 79 5.17 9.89 0.54
C THR A 79 4.63 9.92 -0.89
N PRO A 80 4.74 8.84 -1.68
CA PRO A 80 4.09 8.78 -2.98
C PRO A 80 2.58 9.01 -2.85
N ALA A 81 1.97 9.70 -3.81
CA ALA A 81 0.61 10.24 -3.68
C ALA A 81 -0.45 9.21 -3.29
N LEU A 82 -0.38 7.98 -3.84
CA LEU A 82 -1.35 6.91 -3.51
C LEU A 82 -1.30 6.45 -2.04
N TYR A 83 -0.22 6.73 -1.34
CA TYR A 83 0.01 6.36 0.06
C TYR A 83 -0.07 7.55 1.01
N SER A 84 -0.12 8.78 0.47
CA SER A 84 -0.20 10.00 1.27
C SER A 84 -1.53 10.08 2.01
N PRO A 85 -1.52 10.53 3.27
CA PRO A 85 -2.74 10.71 4.04
C PRO A 85 -3.56 11.91 3.55
N PRO A 86 -4.89 11.91 3.77
CA PRO A 86 -5.78 12.94 3.22
C PRO A 86 -5.45 14.37 3.70
N GLU A 87 -4.95 14.56 4.91
CA GLU A 87 -4.55 15.89 5.41
C GLU A 87 -3.48 16.54 4.54
N ASP A 88 -2.62 15.77 3.87
CA ASP A 88 -1.60 16.26 2.93
C ASP A 88 -2.24 16.86 1.68
N PHE A 89 -3.26 16.21 1.12
CA PHE A 89 -4.01 16.71 -0.05
C PHE A 89 -4.80 17.99 0.24
N PHE A 90 -5.26 18.16 1.47
CA PHE A 90 -5.98 19.36 1.91
C PHE A 90 -5.05 20.44 2.48
N ASN A 91 -3.73 20.28 2.34
CA ASN A 91 -2.71 21.20 2.83
C ASN A 91 -2.85 21.54 4.32
N GLU A 92 -3.35 20.61 5.12
CA GLU A 92 -3.36 20.77 6.56
C GLU A 92 -1.97 20.49 7.15
N PRO A 93 -1.55 21.20 8.19
CA PRO A 93 -0.27 20.93 8.85
C PRO A 93 -0.24 19.50 9.41
N ILE A 94 0.85 18.78 9.15
CA ILE A 94 1.05 17.42 9.67
C ILE A 94 1.43 17.50 11.16
N THR A 95 0.45 17.72 12.00
CA THR A 95 0.64 17.84 13.46
C THR A 95 0.71 16.49 14.18
N HIS A 96 0.20 15.45 13.53
CA HIS A 96 0.15 14.07 14.03
C HIS A 96 0.93 13.14 13.08
N SER A 97 2.24 13.36 12.98
CA SER A 97 3.10 12.66 12.01
C SER A 97 3.09 11.14 12.16
N THR A 98 3.01 10.60 13.37
CA THR A 98 2.86 9.16 13.61
C THR A 98 1.52 8.62 13.08
N ALA A 99 0.46 9.43 13.10
CA ALA A 99 -0.83 9.07 12.52
C ALA A 99 -0.79 9.07 10.98
N ALA A 100 0.06 9.90 10.36
CA ALA A 100 0.32 9.85 8.93
C ALA A 100 0.96 8.51 8.53
N ASP A 101 1.94 8.02 9.30
CA ASP A 101 2.56 6.71 9.08
C ASP A 101 1.55 5.56 9.24
N ILE A 102 0.61 5.67 10.18
CA ILE A 102 -0.46 4.65 10.35
C ILE A 102 -1.39 4.60 9.13
N TRP A 103 -1.74 5.75 8.54
CA TRP A 103 -2.48 5.77 7.28
C TRP A 103 -1.72 5.04 6.17
N THR A 104 -0.48 5.44 5.94
CA THR A 104 0.40 4.85 4.92
C THR A 104 0.56 3.34 5.14
N LEU A 105 0.72 2.90 6.39
CA LEU A 105 0.79 1.48 6.73
C LEU A 105 -0.52 0.75 6.40
N GLY A 106 -1.68 1.37 6.63
CA GLY A 106 -2.98 0.80 6.28
C GLY A 106 -3.14 0.58 4.77
N VAL A 107 -2.73 1.57 3.97
CA VAL A 107 -2.74 1.45 2.49
C VAL A 107 -1.80 0.33 2.04
N ASN A 108 -0.57 0.28 2.58
CA ASN A 108 0.40 -0.77 2.25
C ASN A 108 -0.09 -2.16 2.68
N LEU A 109 -0.72 -2.28 3.85
CA LEU A 109 -1.25 -3.57 4.31
C LEU A 109 -2.33 -4.10 3.35
N TYR A 110 -3.22 -3.22 2.87
CA TYR A 110 -4.18 -3.60 1.84
C TYR A 110 -3.48 -4.08 0.57
N GLU A 111 -2.48 -3.34 0.08
CA GLU A 111 -1.76 -3.67 -1.16
C GLU A 111 -1.01 -5.01 -1.06
N VAL A 112 -0.32 -5.25 0.05
CA VAL A 112 0.38 -6.52 0.29
C VAL A 112 -0.58 -7.71 0.31
N LEU A 113 -1.76 -7.55 0.90
CA LEU A 113 -2.77 -8.62 0.97
C LEU A 113 -3.53 -8.80 -0.35
N GLY A 114 -3.76 -7.72 -1.10
CA GLY A 114 -4.61 -7.69 -2.29
C GLY A 114 -3.84 -7.68 -3.62
N GLU A 115 -2.51 -7.58 -3.58
CA GLU A 115 -1.61 -7.51 -4.75
C GLU A 115 -1.95 -6.37 -5.72
N ARG A 116 -2.67 -5.34 -5.25
CA ARG A 116 -3.03 -4.15 -6.04
C ARG A 116 -3.22 -2.93 -5.13
N PRO A 117 -3.04 -1.71 -5.68
CA PRO A 117 -3.27 -0.48 -4.93
C PRO A 117 -4.70 -0.37 -4.39
N LEU A 118 -4.85 0.17 -3.17
CA LEU A 118 -6.17 0.47 -2.62
C LEU A 118 -6.85 1.60 -3.39
N PHE A 119 -6.11 2.67 -3.70
CA PHE A 119 -6.61 3.82 -4.44
C PHE A 119 -6.12 3.74 -5.87
N GLU A 120 -6.96 3.23 -6.77
CA GLU A 120 -6.62 3.08 -8.18
C GLU A 120 -7.02 4.34 -8.94
N THR A 121 -6.05 5.03 -9.52
CA THR A 121 -6.28 6.22 -10.37
C THR A 121 -5.52 6.12 -11.68
N PHE A 122 -6.11 6.65 -12.75
CA PHE A 122 -5.45 6.68 -14.07
C PHE A 122 -4.55 7.90 -14.26
N ALA A 123 -4.92 9.02 -13.66
CA ALA A 123 -4.29 10.31 -13.95
C ALA A 123 -3.23 10.73 -12.94
N TRP A 124 -3.11 10.04 -11.80
CA TRP A 124 -2.23 10.44 -10.68
C TRP A 124 -2.51 11.86 -10.18
N ASP A 125 -3.72 12.37 -10.48
CA ASP A 125 -4.20 13.66 -10.00
C ASP A 125 -4.65 13.51 -8.54
N GLY A 126 -4.31 14.50 -7.71
CA GLY A 126 -4.70 14.50 -6.30
C GLY A 126 -6.21 14.45 -6.08
N ASP A 127 -6.99 15.07 -6.98
CA ASP A 127 -8.45 15.04 -6.91
C ASP A 127 -9.02 13.65 -7.19
N ASP A 128 -8.44 12.90 -8.13
CA ASP A 128 -8.83 11.52 -8.41
C ASP A 128 -8.53 10.61 -7.19
N ILE A 129 -7.38 10.84 -6.51
CA ILE A 129 -7.02 10.10 -5.29
C ILE A 129 -7.99 10.41 -4.15
N ILE A 130 -8.33 11.67 -3.93
CA ILE A 130 -9.32 12.08 -2.93
C ILE A 130 -10.68 11.41 -3.22
N ALA A 131 -11.09 11.40 -4.49
CA ALA A 131 -12.33 10.75 -4.90
C ALA A 131 -12.33 9.25 -4.57
N GLU A 132 -11.22 8.55 -4.82
CA GLU A 132 -11.07 7.13 -4.50
C GLU A 132 -11.02 6.86 -2.98
N MET A 133 -10.40 7.74 -2.21
CA MET A 133 -10.48 7.66 -0.73
C MET A 133 -11.93 7.73 -0.25
N ILE A 134 -12.70 8.67 -0.79
CA ILE A 134 -14.12 8.86 -0.43
C ILE A 134 -14.97 7.67 -0.89
N ASN A 135 -14.73 7.18 -2.11
CA ASN A 135 -15.40 6.00 -2.64
C ASN A 135 -15.17 4.77 -1.74
N SER A 136 -13.93 4.57 -1.29
CA SER A 136 -13.55 3.42 -0.47
C SER A 136 -13.98 3.52 0.99
N LEU A 137 -13.77 4.68 1.61
CA LEU A 137 -13.88 4.86 3.06
C LEU A 137 -15.15 5.59 3.49
N GLY A 138 -15.79 6.31 2.58
CA GLY A 138 -16.95 7.14 2.84
C GLY A 138 -16.66 8.63 2.89
N GLN A 139 -17.64 9.43 3.30
CA GLN A 139 -17.56 10.87 3.28
C GLN A 139 -16.49 11.40 4.26
N PRO A 140 -15.61 12.32 3.82
CA PRO A 140 -14.60 12.92 4.66
C PRO A 140 -15.20 13.95 5.61
N PRO A 141 -14.41 14.52 6.55
CA PRO A 141 -14.83 15.62 7.40
C PRO A 141 -15.45 16.78 6.61
N THR A 142 -16.50 17.40 7.14
CA THR A 142 -17.26 18.47 6.45
C THR A 142 -16.37 19.63 5.99
N ARG A 143 -15.30 19.96 6.74
CA ARG A 143 -14.36 21.00 6.35
C ARG A 143 -13.64 20.68 5.05
N TRP A 144 -13.21 19.42 4.85
CA TRP A 144 -12.56 18.97 3.61
C TRP A 144 -13.57 18.85 2.48
N TRP A 145 -14.72 18.26 2.75
CA TRP A 145 -15.81 18.15 1.79
C TRP A 145 -16.21 19.51 1.20
N ASN A 146 -16.33 20.55 2.04
CA ASN A 146 -16.73 21.89 1.61
C ASN A 146 -15.59 22.69 0.94
N SER A 147 -14.33 22.42 1.29
CA SER A 147 -13.18 23.09 0.71
C SER A 147 -12.70 22.47 -0.59
N TRP A 148 -13.13 21.25 -0.91
CA TRP A 148 -12.70 20.58 -2.12
C TRP A 148 -13.32 21.19 -3.39
N VAL A 149 -12.51 21.92 -4.14
CA VAL A 149 -12.96 22.73 -5.28
C VAL A 149 -13.57 21.89 -6.39
N LYS A 150 -12.93 20.77 -6.74
CA LYS A 150 -13.38 19.88 -7.82
C LYS A 150 -14.40 18.83 -7.40
N ARG A 151 -14.91 18.89 -6.18
CA ARG A 151 -15.86 17.91 -5.66
C ARG A 151 -17.04 17.64 -6.60
N SER A 152 -17.64 18.67 -7.20
CA SER A 152 -18.79 18.53 -8.10
C SER A 152 -18.48 17.84 -9.43
N GLU A 153 -17.20 17.60 -9.74
CA GLU A 153 -16.81 16.78 -10.89
C GLU A 153 -16.89 15.29 -10.58
N PHE A 154 -16.94 14.90 -9.30
CA PHE A 154 -16.92 13.53 -8.82
C PHE A 154 -18.19 13.12 -8.06
N PHE A 155 -18.82 14.06 -7.36
CA PHE A 155 -19.97 13.78 -6.50
C PHE A 155 -21.07 14.81 -6.69
N GLU A 156 -22.31 14.32 -6.70
CA GLU A 156 -23.51 15.15 -6.62
C GLU A 156 -23.62 15.82 -5.22
N GLU A 157 -24.59 16.72 -5.05
CA GLU A 157 -24.81 17.40 -3.77
C GLU A 157 -25.17 16.44 -2.63
N ASP A 158 -25.87 15.34 -2.95
CA ASP A 158 -26.26 14.29 -2.00
C ASP A 158 -25.12 13.31 -1.66
N GLY A 159 -23.93 13.51 -2.26
CA GLY A 159 -22.76 12.64 -2.08
C GLY A 159 -22.75 11.38 -2.95
N SER A 160 -23.69 11.25 -3.87
CA SER A 160 -23.67 10.18 -4.85
C SER A 160 -22.58 10.42 -5.91
N TRP A 161 -22.00 9.32 -6.40
CA TRP A 161 -20.90 9.35 -7.37
C TRP A 161 -21.38 9.80 -8.76
N VAL A 162 -20.67 10.76 -9.36
CA VAL A 162 -20.87 11.15 -10.77
C VAL A 162 -19.97 10.29 -11.65
N ALA A 163 -20.57 9.42 -12.46
CA ALA A 163 -19.82 8.60 -13.38
C ALA A 163 -19.30 9.44 -14.57
N ASP A 164 -18.01 9.69 -14.65
CA ASP A 164 -17.36 10.27 -15.82
C ASP A 164 -16.51 9.22 -16.55
N PHE A 165 -17.07 8.62 -17.59
CA PHE A 165 -16.41 7.62 -18.43
C PHE A 165 -15.19 8.16 -19.22
N ARG A 166 -14.95 9.46 -19.21
CA ARG A 166 -13.74 10.06 -19.82
C ARG A 166 -12.54 9.96 -18.90
N ARG A 167 -12.78 9.89 -17.59
CA ARG A 167 -11.73 9.76 -16.57
C ARG A 167 -11.50 8.32 -16.17
N ILE A 168 -12.56 7.54 -16.03
CA ILE A 168 -12.50 6.14 -15.60
C ILE A 168 -13.35 5.31 -16.55
N SER A 169 -12.73 4.39 -17.25
CA SER A 169 -13.40 3.53 -18.24
C SER A 169 -14.49 2.63 -17.64
N THR A 170 -14.37 2.32 -16.35
CA THR A 170 -15.38 1.59 -15.59
C THR A 170 -15.34 2.16 -14.16
N PRO A 171 -16.46 2.72 -13.65
CA PRO A 171 -16.53 3.16 -12.26
C PRO A 171 -16.28 1.96 -11.35
N VAL A 172 -15.19 1.97 -10.63
CA VAL A 172 -14.95 0.97 -9.59
C VAL A 172 -15.78 1.38 -8.38
N PHE A 173 -17.04 0.95 -8.37
CA PHE A 173 -17.87 1.06 -7.17
C PHE A 173 -17.36 0.04 -6.17
N GLY A 174 -16.78 0.51 -5.08
CA GLY A 174 -16.35 -0.44 -4.08
C GLY A 174 -15.99 0.27 -2.80
N ARG A 175 -16.90 0.19 -1.83
CA ARG A 175 -16.53 0.45 -0.45
C ARG A 175 -15.44 -0.52 -0.03
N LEU A 176 -14.68 -0.18 0.98
CA LEU A 176 -13.57 -1.00 1.47
C LEU A 176 -13.96 -2.48 1.62
N HIS A 177 -15.15 -2.76 2.16
CA HIS A 177 -15.67 -4.11 2.28
C HIS A 177 -15.70 -4.88 0.94
N GLN A 178 -16.20 -4.24 -0.12
CA GLN A 178 -16.24 -4.84 -1.45
C GLN A 178 -14.83 -5.11 -1.99
N ARG A 179 -13.92 -4.15 -1.82
CA ARG A 179 -12.52 -4.29 -2.27
C ARG A 179 -11.78 -5.41 -1.53
N LEU A 180 -12.06 -5.60 -0.24
CA LEU A 180 -11.52 -6.71 0.55
C LEU A 180 -12.07 -8.06 0.08
N TRP A 181 -13.35 -8.11 -0.29
CA TRP A 181 -13.96 -9.30 -0.85
C TRP A 181 -13.32 -9.67 -2.19
N ASP A 182 -13.06 -8.69 -3.05
CA ASP A 182 -12.48 -8.86 -4.38
C ASP A 182 -10.97 -9.16 -4.40
N MET A 183 -10.33 -9.31 -3.24
CA MET A 183 -8.89 -9.62 -3.13
C MET A 183 -8.46 -11.00 -3.64
N GLY A 184 -9.22 -11.63 -4.51
CA GLY A 184 -8.90 -12.95 -5.07
C GLY A 184 -9.14 -14.13 -4.14
N ARG A 185 -9.78 -13.88 -2.98
CA ARG A 185 -10.12 -14.92 -2.00
C ARG A 185 -11.49 -15.55 -2.22
N GLY A 186 -11.93 -15.55 -3.47
CA GLY A 186 -13.19 -16.13 -3.89
C GLY A 186 -14.30 -15.09 -4.08
N GLU A 187 -15.19 -15.35 -5.07
CA GLU A 187 -16.30 -14.47 -5.45
C GLU A 187 -17.57 -14.69 -4.62
N THR A 188 -17.66 -15.81 -3.94
CA THR A 188 -18.83 -16.23 -3.14
C THR A 188 -18.40 -16.84 -1.81
N GLU A 189 -19.32 -16.94 -0.86
CA GLU A 189 -19.05 -17.63 0.42
C GLU A 189 -18.55 -19.06 0.24
N GLN A 190 -18.94 -19.75 -0.82
CA GLN A 190 -18.54 -21.13 -1.08
C GLN A 190 -17.13 -21.25 -1.66
N THR A 191 -16.65 -20.25 -2.35
CA THR A 191 -15.32 -20.22 -2.98
C THR A 191 -14.33 -19.35 -2.21
N CYS A 192 -14.79 -18.68 -1.18
CA CYS A 192 -14.02 -17.73 -0.38
C CYS A 192 -13.07 -18.45 0.58
N GLU A 193 -11.84 -18.00 0.62
CA GLU A 193 -10.81 -18.49 1.55
C GLU A 193 -10.80 -17.75 2.89
N TRP A 194 -11.63 -16.70 3.03
CA TRP A 194 -11.79 -16.01 4.31
C TRP A 194 -12.46 -16.92 5.33
N ASP A 195 -12.04 -16.84 6.59
CA ASP A 195 -12.80 -17.41 7.71
C ASP A 195 -14.06 -16.56 7.98
N VAL A 196 -15.08 -16.76 7.12
CA VAL A 196 -16.33 -16.01 7.20
C VAL A 196 -17.05 -16.28 8.53
N ALA A 197 -17.06 -17.52 8.98
CA ALA A 197 -17.70 -17.92 10.23
C ALA A 197 -17.00 -17.34 11.46
N GLY A 198 -15.67 -17.23 11.42
CA GLY A 198 -14.86 -16.58 12.46
C GLY A 198 -14.88 -15.06 12.38
N GLY A 199 -15.36 -14.47 11.27
CA GLY A 199 -15.46 -13.04 11.08
C GLY A 199 -14.15 -12.37 10.63
N GLU A 200 -13.25 -13.09 9.96
CA GLU A 200 -11.93 -12.61 9.54
C GLU A 200 -12.01 -11.36 8.67
N LEU A 201 -12.84 -11.40 7.62
CA LEU A 201 -13.01 -10.27 6.69
C LEU A 201 -13.45 -8.99 7.41
N ARG A 202 -14.42 -9.12 8.33
CA ARG A 202 -14.90 -8.00 9.11
C ARG A 202 -13.83 -7.45 10.04
N ALA A 203 -13.09 -8.33 10.70
CA ALA A 203 -12.01 -7.92 11.60
C ALA A 203 -10.89 -7.19 10.87
N LEU A 204 -10.55 -7.62 9.63
CA LEU A 204 -9.60 -6.91 8.77
C LEU A 204 -10.15 -5.56 8.31
N GLU A 205 -11.43 -5.49 7.92
CA GLU A 205 -12.08 -4.23 7.56
C GLU A 205 -12.04 -3.23 8.71
N ASP A 206 -12.37 -3.67 9.92
CA ASP A 206 -12.36 -2.83 11.12
C ASP A 206 -10.95 -2.31 11.43
N LEU A 207 -9.91 -3.14 11.27
CA LEU A 207 -8.51 -2.74 11.40
C LEU A 207 -8.14 -1.66 10.38
N LEU A 208 -8.38 -1.92 9.10
CA LEU A 208 -8.02 -0.99 8.02
C LEU A 208 -8.79 0.32 8.10
N ARG A 209 -10.08 0.29 8.45
CA ARG A 209 -10.89 1.50 8.68
C ARG A 209 -10.36 2.35 9.82
N ALA A 210 -9.90 1.72 10.90
CA ALA A 210 -9.30 2.43 12.01
C ALA A 210 -7.97 3.09 11.60
N MET A 211 -7.12 2.37 10.88
CA MET A 211 -5.84 2.89 10.37
C MET A 211 -6.05 4.05 9.39
N MET A 212 -7.08 3.95 8.54
CA MET A 212 -7.43 4.93 7.51
C MET A 212 -8.59 5.84 7.91
N THR A 213 -8.77 6.12 9.19
CA THR A 213 -9.66 7.18 9.65
C THR A 213 -9.20 8.53 9.09
N PHE A 214 -10.11 9.31 8.50
CA PHE A 214 -9.78 10.60 7.89
C PHE A 214 -9.11 11.55 8.90
N GLU A 215 -9.69 11.71 10.08
CA GLU A 215 -9.14 12.57 11.13
C GLU A 215 -7.90 11.94 11.77
N PRO A 216 -6.70 12.55 11.66
CA PRO A 216 -5.47 11.99 12.22
C PRO A 216 -5.54 11.65 13.72
N PRO A 217 -6.19 12.46 14.58
CA PRO A 217 -6.30 12.11 16.01
C PRO A 217 -7.16 10.87 16.28
N GLY A 218 -7.97 10.45 15.33
CA GLY A 218 -8.80 9.25 15.43
C GLY A 218 -8.07 7.96 15.07
N ARG A 219 -6.88 8.05 14.48
CA ARG A 219 -6.09 6.87 14.10
C ARG A 219 -5.41 6.28 15.34
N PRO A 220 -5.47 4.96 15.53
CA PRO A 220 -4.83 4.30 16.66
C PRO A 220 -3.30 4.35 16.53
N THR A 221 -2.62 4.18 17.66
CA THR A 221 -1.18 3.96 17.66
C THR A 221 -0.84 2.53 17.22
N ALA A 222 0.43 2.27 16.85
CA ALA A 222 0.89 0.93 16.51
C ALA A 222 0.63 -0.07 17.65
N ASP A 223 0.89 0.31 18.90
CA ASP A 223 0.60 -0.55 20.07
C ASP A 223 -0.89 -0.86 20.25
N GLN A 224 -1.76 0.07 19.89
CA GLN A 224 -3.21 -0.17 19.92
C GLN A 224 -3.64 -1.12 18.80
N LEU A 225 -3.06 -0.98 17.60
CA LEU A 225 -3.36 -1.85 16.46
C LEU A 225 -3.06 -3.33 16.76
N LEU A 226 -1.99 -3.62 17.50
CA LEU A 226 -1.66 -5.00 17.90
C LEU A 226 -2.76 -5.70 18.72
N ARG A 227 -3.70 -4.95 19.27
CA ARG A 227 -4.83 -5.48 20.06
C ARG A 227 -6.12 -5.63 19.26
N TYR A 228 -6.13 -5.26 18.00
CA TYR A 228 -7.29 -5.45 17.15
C TYR A 228 -7.58 -6.93 16.92
N GLU A 229 -8.85 -7.24 16.71
CA GLU A 229 -9.32 -8.62 16.61
C GLU A 229 -8.59 -9.40 15.50
N TYR A 230 -8.38 -8.77 14.33
CA TYR A 230 -7.64 -9.38 13.23
C TYR A 230 -6.21 -9.77 13.64
N MET A 231 -5.51 -8.87 14.33
CA MET A 231 -4.14 -9.15 14.80
C MET A 231 -4.10 -10.32 15.76
N VAL A 232 -5.02 -10.35 16.73
CA VAL A 232 -5.01 -11.33 17.79
C VAL A 232 -5.49 -12.71 17.31
N LYS A 233 -6.52 -12.77 16.46
CA LYS A 233 -7.13 -14.04 16.05
C LYS A 233 -6.50 -14.67 14.80
N TRP A 234 -5.98 -13.86 13.87
CA TRP A 234 -5.46 -14.38 12.60
C TRP A 234 -3.99 -14.07 12.36
N ALA A 235 -3.55 -12.82 12.50
CA ALA A 235 -2.18 -12.42 12.18
C ALA A 235 -1.15 -13.05 13.12
N PHE A 236 -1.28 -12.88 14.44
CA PHE A 236 -0.34 -13.47 15.40
C PHE A 236 -0.30 -15.01 15.35
N PRO A 237 -1.43 -15.72 15.32
CA PRO A 237 -1.38 -17.17 15.19
C PRO A 237 -0.75 -17.65 13.87
N ALA A 238 -0.92 -16.92 12.76
CA ALA A 238 -0.25 -17.23 11.50
C ALA A 238 1.27 -17.05 11.62
N TRP A 239 1.71 -15.95 12.17
CA TRP A 239 3.12 -15.67 12.41
C TRP A 239 3.78 -16.67 13.36
N GLU A 240 3.11 -17.07 14.45
CA GLU A 240 3.60 -18.11 15.36
C GLU A 240 3.75 -19.47 14.66
N ARG A 241 2.78 -19.85 13.83
CA ARG A 241 2.88 -21.10 13.05
C ARG A 241 4.08 -21.09 12.11
N GLN A 242 4.32 -19.98 11.43
CA GLN A 242 5.46 -19.83 10.53
C GLN A 242 6.80 -19.98 11.27
N LYS A 243 6.95 -19.30 12.41
CA LYS A 243 8.16 -19.45 13.26
C LYS A 243 8.40 -20.87 13.74
N MET A 244 7.35 -21.61 14.04
CA MET A 244 7.47 -23.02 14.46
C MET A 244 7.92 -23.92 13.31
N GLN A 245 7.46 -23.65 12.09
CA GLN A 245 7.89 -24.40 10.90
C GLN A 245 9.37 -24.18 10.59
N GLU A 246 9.87 -22.96 10.72
CA GLU A 246 11.28 -22.64 10.56
C GLU A 246 12.18 -23.34 11.60
N SER A 247 11.73 -23.43 12.84
CA SER A 247 12.49 -24.10 13.90
C SER A 247 12.53 -25.63 13.76
N THR A 248 11.59 -26.23 13.01
CA THR A 248 11.54 -27.67 12.73
C THR A 248 12.29 -28.10 11.47
N HIS A 249 12.62 -27.14 10.61
CA HIS A 249 13.51 -27.34 9.46
C HIS A 249 14.73 -26.41 9.62
N PRO A 250 15.68 -26.75 10.53
CA PRO A 250 16.96 -26.06 10.51
C PRO A 250 17.56 -26.41 9.16
N ALA A 251 17.51 -25.42 8.24
CA ALA A 251 18.11 -25.56 6.93
C ALA A 251 19.50 -26.13 7.12
N ASP A 252 19.86 -27.09 6.27
CA ASP A 252 21.21 -27.58 6.06
C ASP A 252 22.19 -26.39 5.87
N LYS A 253 22.58 -25.76 6.97
CA LYS A 253 23.69 -24.82 7.06
C LYS A 253 24.96 -25.62 7.31
N GLU A 254 25.27 -26.56 6.40
CA GLU A 254 26.59 -27.13 6.23
C GLU A 254 26.72 -27.50 4.75
N HIS A 255 27.26 -26.56 3.96
CA HIS A 255 28.36 -26.83 3.01
C HIS A 255 28.77 -25.52 2.36
#